data_6d2ce8d354e094978bffb5c299d32e8a
#
_entry.id   6d2ce8d354e094978bffb5c299d32e8a
#
_cell.length_a   1.000
_cell.length_b   1.000
_cell.length_c   1.000
_cell.angle_alpha   90.00
_cell.angle_beta   90.00
_cell.angle_gamma   90.00
#
_symmetry.space_group_name_H-M   'P 1'
#
loop_
_entity.id
_entity.type
_entity.pdbx_description
1 polymer ?
#
loop_
_entity_poly.entity_id
_entity_poly.type
_entity_poly.pdbx_seq_one_letter_code
_entity_poly.pdbx_strand_id
1 'polypeptide(L)'
;MKIFKILSLAAVLLLSVACDDKPGGDNSNIGSFEAIENEWKLVSVDGVAADFTVYIKFESGIFAMYQQVYSWNYVFYDGEYSVDGGVLSGTYFDGGAWKTAYTGGVSTDGKSLTLKSQEAAPVTYVYEACTIPENVMEEATATRSIEVVPFL
;
A
#
# COMPACT_ATOMS: atom_id res chain seq x y z
N MET A 1 -31.15 -69.82 -20.61
CA MET A 1 -30.36 -69.44 -19.43
C MET A 1 -30.14 -67.98 -19.41
N LYS A 2 -30.61 -67.33 -18.38
CA LYS A 2 -30.88 -65.88 -18.38
C LYS A 2 -29.66 -65.09 -17.93
N ILE A 3 -29.18 -64.19 -18.77
CA ILE A 3 -28.08 -63.27 -18.51
C ILE A 3 -28.67 -61.98 -17.91
N PHE A 4 -28.37 -61.74 -16.63
CA PHE A 4 -28.75 -60.48 -15.99
C PHE A 4 -27.67 -59.43 -16.28
N LYS A 5 -28.04 -58.40 -17.03
CA LYS A 5 -27.26 -57.19 -17.20
C LYS A 5 -27.52 -56.23 -16.02
N ILE A 6 -26.51 -56.02 -15.19
CA ILE A 6 -26.57 -54.99 -14.16
C ILE A 6 -26.10 -53.68 -14.79
N LEU A 7 -27.00 -52.74 -14.90
CA LEU A 7 -26.76 -51.38 -15.40
C LEU A 7 -26.30 -50.53 -14.19
N SER A 8 -25.01 -50.22 -14.18
CA SER A 8 -24.43 -49.35 -13.15
C SER A 8 -24.68 -47.89 -13.56
N LEU A 9 -25.55 -47.21 -12.85
CA LEU A 9 -25.83 -45.78 -13.05
C LEU A 9 -24.82 -44.98 -12.25
N ALA A 10 -23.83 -44.44 -12.93
CA ALA A 10 -22.87 -43.49 -12.34
C ALA A 10 -23.52 -42.10 -12.28
N ALA A 11 -23.91 -41.69 -11.07
CA ALA A 11 -24.35 -40.34 -10.80
C ALA A 11 -23.13 -39.42 -10.72
N VAL A 12 -22.93 -38.61 -11.74
CA VAL A 12 -21.96 -37.51 -11.75
C VAL A 12 -22.55 -36.35 -10.96
N LEU A 13 -22.08 -36.16 -9.73
CA LEU A 13 -22.33 -34.97 -8.94
C LEU A 13 -21.47 -33.82 -9.51
N LEU A 14 -22.10 -32.96 -10.29
CA LEU A 14 -21.52 -31.65 -10.66
C LEU A 14 -21.59 -30.75 -9.42
N LEU A 15 -20.48 -30.64 -8.70
CA LEU A 15 -20.28 -29.57 -7.72
C LEU A 15 -20.07 -28.27 -8.50
N SER A 16 -21.14 -27.48 -8.65
CA SER A 16 -21.06 -26.08 -9.06
C SER A 16 -20.40 -25.30 -7.92
N VAL A 17 -19.10 -25.00 -8.07
CA VAL A 17 -18.45 -23.98 -7.27
C VAL A 17 -19.02 -22.64 -7.71
N ALA A 18 -19.96 -22.12 -6.94
CA ALA A 18 -20.38 -20.73 -7.06
C ALA A 18 -19.22 -19.87 -6.56
N CYS A 19 -18.49 -19.23 -7.47
CA CYS A 19 -17.65 -18.11 -7.14
C CYS A 19 -18.57 -16.97 -6.69
N ASP A 20 -18.61 -16.74 -5.39
CA ASP A 20 -19.25 -15.56 -4.81
C ASP A 20 -18.28 -14.39 -5.01
N ASP A 21 -18.49 -13.64 -6.09
CA ASP A 21 -17.80 -12.37 -6.37
C ASP A 21 -18.30 -11.32 -5.38
N LYS A 22 -17.77 -11.34 -4.16
CA LYS A 22 -17.81 -10.19 -3.27
C LYS A 22 -16.66 -9.26 -3.62
N PRO A 23 -16.93 -8.00 -3.99
CA PRO A 23 -15.90 -6.95 -3.98
C PRO A 23 -15.69 -6.49 -2.54
N GLY A 24 -15.02 -7.30 -1.77
CA GLY A 24 -14.51 -7.00 -0.43
C GLY A 24 -13.06 -7.39 -0.45
N GLY A 25 -12.18 -6.39 -0.48
CA GLY A 25 -10.74 -6.62 -0.42
C GLY A 25 -10.41 -7.50 0.77
N ASP A 26 -10.00 -8.72 0.48
CA ASP A 26 -9.57 -9.69 1.47
C ASP A 26 -8.22 -9.22 2.01
N ASN A 27 -8.22 -8.62 3.22
CA ASN A 27 -7.03 -8.16 3.94
C ASN A 27 -6.15 -9.30 4.46
N SER A 28 -6.36 -10.54 3.98
CA SER A 28 -5.67 -11.73 4.46
C SER A 28 -4.20 -11.85 4.02
N ASN A 29 -3.69 -10.94 3.18
CA ASN A 29 -2.31 -10.93 2.69
C ASN A 29 -1.47 -9.75 3.19
N ILE A 30 -1.91 -9.00 4.19
CA ILE A 30 -1.11 -7.94 4.79
C ILE A 30 -0.09 -8.61 5.71
N GLY A 31 1.19 -8.46 5.35
CA GLY A 31 2.32 -8.93 6.15
C GLY A 31 2.67 -7.96 7.28
N SER A 32 3.94 -7.91 7.60
CA SER A 32 4.52 -6.95 8.55
C SER A 32 5.24 -5.82 7.80
N PHE A 33 5.74 -4.85 8.56
CA PHE A 33 6.63 -3.81 8.01
C PHE A 33 8.09 -4.27 7.84
N GLU A 34 8.42 -5.54 8.06
CA GLU A 34 9.79 -6.06 7.92
C GLU A 34 10.38 -5.87 6.51
N ALA A 35 9.52 -5.89 5.48
CA ALA A 35 9.93 -5.70 4.09
C ALA A 35 9.59 -4.30 3.55
N ILE A 36 9.45 -3.29 4.42
CA ILE A 36 9.05 -1.93 4.01
C ILE A 36 10.13 -1.22 3.19
N GLU A 37 11.41 -1.59 3.35
CA GLU A 37 12.54 -0.99 2.64
C GLU A 37 12.44 -1.23 1.14
N ASN A 38 11.84 -0.27 0.44
CA ASN A 38 11.59 -0.29 -1.00
C ASN A 38 11.12 1.11 -1.44
N GLU A 39 10.85 1.25 -2.73
CA GLU A 39 10.21 2.41 -3.33
C GLU A 39 8.74 2.09 -3.64
N TRP A 40 7.85 2.99 -3.26
CA TRP A 40 6.41 2.80 -3.27
C TRP A 40 5.71 3.96 -3.96
N LYS A 41 4.68 3.65 -4.77
CA LYS A 41 3.79 4.64 -5.38
C LYS A 41 2.37 4.47 -4.84
N LEU A 42 1.76 5.54 -4.36
CA LEU A 42 0.35 5.54 -3.96
C LEU A 42 -0.56 5.21 -5.15
N VAL A 43 -1.45 4.25 -4.98
CA VAL A 43 -2.41 3.83 -6.01
C VAL A 43 -3.86 4.02 -5.60
N SER A 44 -4.18 3.93 -4.29
CA SER A 44 -5.55 4.18 -3.83
C SER A 44 -5.61 4.70 -2.40
N VAL A 45 -6.70 5.41 -2.10
CA VAL A 45 -7.09 5.90 -0.79
C VAL A 45 -8.51 5.43 -0.52
N ASP A 46 -8.73 4.66 0.56
CA ASP A 46 -10.01 4.02 0.91
C ASP A 46 -10.67 3.26 -0.25
N GLY A 47 -9.84 2.57 -1.06
CA GLY A 47 -10.29 1.78 -2.20
C GLY A 47 -10.63 2.60 -3.45
N VAL A 48 -10.48 3.92 -3.40
CA VAL A 48 -10.65 4.81 -4.56
C VAL A 48 -9.27 5.09 -5.16
N ALA A 49 -9.14 4.98 -6.49
CA ALA A 49 -7.90 5.30 -7.17
C ALA A 49 -7.45 6.73 -6.85
N ALA A 50 -6.18 6.90 -6.51
CA ALA A 50 -5.60 8.21 -6.23
C ALA A 50 -5.55 9.06 -7.52
N ASP A 51 -6.04 10.29 -7.45
CA ASP A 51 -5.99 11.28 -8.53
C ASP A 51 -4.80 12.26 -8.40
N PHE A 52 -3.91 11.97 -7.44
CA PHE A 52 -2.67 12.71 -7.18
C PHE A 52 -1.51 11.70 -7.00
N THR A 53 -0.28 12.17 -7.04
CA THR A 53 0.89 11.30 -6.99
C THR A 53 1.68 11.49 -5.70
N VAL A 54 1.96 10.37 -5.02
CA VAL A 54 2.89 10.29 -3.89
C VAL A 54 3.80 9.09 -4.11
N TYR A 55 5.11 9.34 -4.06
CA TYR A 55 6.13 8.30 -3.98
C TYR A 55 6.78 8.37 -2.60
N ILE A 56 7.08 7.21 -2.03
CA ILE A 56 7.83 7.10 -0.78
C ILE A 56 8.92 6.05 -0.94
N LYS A 57 10.13 6.38 -0.53
CA LYS A 57 11.24 5.43 -0.38
C LYS A 57 11.51 5.25 1.11
N PHE A 58 11.65 4.00 1.53
CA PHE A 58 12.11 3.63 2.86
C PHE A 58 13.44 2.91 2.74
N GLU A 59 14.45 3.36 3.48
CA GLU A 59 15.79 2.77 3.46
C GLU A 59 16.52 3.06 4.78
N SER A 60 16.92 2.01 5.48
CA SER A 60 17.77 2.11 6.68
C SER A 60 17.27 3.10 7.76
N GLY A 61 15.97 3.09 8.04
CA GLY A 61 15.34 3.97 9.03
C GLY A 61 15.07 5.40 8.53
N ILE A 62 15.38 5.70 7.28
CA ILE A 62 15.13 7.00 6.63
C ILE A 62 14.01 6.84 5.61
N PHE A 63 13.11 7.81 5.54
CA PHE A 63 12.17 7.92 4.45
C PHE A 63 12.46 9.15 3.58
N ALA A 64 12.16 9.02 2.29
CA ALA A 64 12.13 10.11 1.34
C ALA A 64 10.77 10.09 0.62
N MET A 65 10.06 11.20 0.63
CA MET A 65 8.73 11.32 0.04
C MET A 65 8.72 12.42 -1.03
N TYR A 66 8.14 12.08 -2.17
CA TYR A 66 7.95 12.97 -3.32
C TYR A 66 6.46 13.05 -3.59
N GLN A 67 5.85 14.18 -3.29
CA GLN A 67 4.40 14.36 -3.45
C GLN A 67 4.05 15.46 -4.44
N GLN A 68 3.02 15.20 -5.24
CA GLN A 68 2.34 16.18 -6.10
C GLN A 68 0.87 16.28 -5.66
N VAL A 69 0.69 16.78 -4.42
CA VAL A 69 -0.60 17.00 -3.77
C VAL A 69 -0.74 18.48 -3.53
N TYR A 70 -1.79 19.12 -4.03
CA TYR A 70 -2.00 20.57 -3.97
C TYR A 70 -0.90 21.41 -4.64
N SER A 71 -0.08 20.81 -5.49
CA SER A 71 1.03 21.45 -6.19
C SER A 71 1.13 20.91 -7.61
N TRP A 72 1.56 21.76 -8.56
CA TRP A 72 1.87 21.34 -9.93
C TRP A 72 3.21 20.60 -10.03
N ASN A 73 4.12 20.86 -9.08
CA ASN A 73 5.45 20.28 -9.03
C ASN A 73 5.55 19.27 -7.87
N TYR A 74 6.48 18.34 -7.97
CA TYR A 74 6.80 17.47 -6.86
C TYR A 74 7.48 18.24 -5.73
N VAL A 75 7.01 18.02 -4.51
CA VAL A 75 7.61 18.55 -3.29
C VAL A 75 8.27 17.40 -2.54
N PHE A 76 9.48 17.63 -2.06
CA PHE A 76 10.29 16.64 -1.39
C PHE A 76 10.25 16.83 0.13
N TYR A 77 10.06 15.73 0.84
CA TYR A 77 10.18 15.62 2.29
C TYR A 77 11.04 14.43 2.64
N ASP A 78 11.80 14.53 3.68
CA ASP A 78 12.61 13.43 4.23
C ASP A 78 12.61 13.46 5.74
N GLY A 79 13.01 12.34 6.36
CA GLY A 79 13.06 12.20 7.78
C GLY A 79 13.36 10.76 8.21
N GLU A 80 13.16 10.50 9.48
CA GLU A 80 13.35 9.19 10.08
C GLU A 80 12.01 8.49 10.27
N TYR A 81 12.00 7.17 10.12
CA TYR A 81 10.85 6.35 10.47
C TYR A 81 11.25 5.24 11.44
N SER A 82 10.28 4.75 12.17
CA SER A 82 10.43 3.58 13.05
C SER A 82 9.20 2.70 12.99
N VAL A 83 9.41 1.41 13.26
CA VAL A 83 8.35 0.44 13.45
C VAL A 83 8.46 -0.11 14.86
N ASP A 84 7.46 0.12 15.68
CA ASP A 84 7.39 -0.39 17.04
C ASP A 84 6.04 -1.08 17.27
N GLY A 85 6.09 -2.36 17.69
CA GLY A 85 4.90 -3.16 17.93
C GLY A 85 3.94 -3.27 16.73
N GLY A 86 4.47 -3.22 15.49
CA GLY A 86 3.65 -3.27 14.27
C GLY A 86 3.02 -1.91 13.89
N VAL A 87 3.47 -0.83 14.53
CA VAL A 87 3.05 0.54 14.24
C VAL A 87 4.20 1.29 13.58
N LEU A 88 3.94 1.83 12.39
CA LEU A 88 4.86 2.68 11.65
C LEU A 88 4.61 4.14 12.01
N SER A 89 5.66 4.88 12.34
CA SER A 89 5.62 6.32 12.61
C SER A 89 6.89 6.99 12.09
N GLY A 90 6.87 8.31 11.95
CA GLY A 90 8.03 9.05 11.48
C GLY A 90 8.09 10.49 11.94
N THR A 91 9.26 11.08 11.73
CA THR A 91 9.56 12.48 12.06
C THR A 91 10.37 13.08 10.91
N TYR A 92 9.94 14.24 10.42
CA TYR A 92 10.66 14.98 9.39
C TYR A 92 11.96 15.56 9.95
N PHE A 93 12.96 15.77 9.10
CA PHE A 93 14.24 16.35 9.54
C PHE A 93 14.14 17.81 10.01
N ASP A 94 13.03 18.49 9.74
CA ASP A 94 12.71 19.80 10.34
C ASP A 94 12.17 19.71 11.78
N GLY A 95 11.97 18.48 12.30
CA GLY A 95 11.49 18.19 13.63
C GLY A 95 9.98 17.98 13.77
N GLY A 96 9.22 18.10 12.69
CA GLY A 96 7.78 17.80 12.65
C GLY A 96 7.52 16.30 12.66
N ALA A 97 6.63 15.79 13.52
CA ALA A 97 6.18 14.41 13.44
C ALA A 97 5.17 14.25 12.28
N TRP A 98 5.05 13.02 11.77
CA TRP A 98 3.94 12.67 10.89
C TRP A 98 2.60 12.98 11.58
N LYS A 99 1.61 13.32 10.78
CA LYS A 99 0.27 13.67 11.27
C LYS A 99 -0.36 12.55 12.13
N THR A 100 -0.08 11.29 11.78
CA THR A 100 -0.57 10.11 12.47
C THR A 100 0.45 8.97 12.39
N ALA A 101 0.24 7.93 13.17
CA ALA A 101 0.93 6.66 13.00
C ALA A 101 0.07 5.70 12.16
N TYR A 102 0.66 4.65 11.66
CA TYR A 102 0.02 3.71 10.73
C TYR A 102 0.16 2.27 11.20
N THR A 103 -0.88 1.49 11.03
CA THR A 103 -0.84 0.02 11.06
C THR A 103 -0.95 -0.51 9.63
N GLY A 104 -0.66 -1.79 9.43
CA GLY A 104 -0.69 -2.44 8.12
C GLY A 104 0.58 -3.22 7.84
N GLY A 105 1.10 -3.12 6.64
CA GLY A 105 2.34 -3.82 6.28
C GLY A 105 2.46 -4.07 4.78
N VAL A 106 3.54 -4.74 4.43
CA VAL A 106 3.85 -5.17 3.06
C VAL A 106 3.17 -6.51 2.80
N SER A 107 2.61 -6.68 1.61
CA SER A 107 2.04 -7.96 1.18
C SER A 107 3.10 -9.06 1.14
N THR A 108 2.69 -10.33 1.29
CA THR A 108 3.60 -11.47 1.31
C THR A 108 4.40 -11.65 0.01
N ASP A 109 3.92 -11.11 -1.10
CA ASP A 109 4.63 -11.10 -2.40
C ASP A 109 5.54 -9.87 -2.58
N GLY A 110 5.58 -8.96 -1.60
CA GLY A 110 6.40 -7.75 -1.63
C GLY A 110 5.95 -6.67 -2.61
N LYS A 111 4.77 -6.80 -3.21
CA LYS A 111 4.33 -5.90 -4.30
C LYS A 111 3.46 -4.75 -3.85
N SER A 112 2.84 -4.84 -2.69
CA SER A 112 2.00 -3.77 -2.15
C SER A 112 2.30 -3.46 -0.70
N LEU A 113 2.15 -2.19 -0.33
CA LEU A 113 2.23 -1.68 1.03
C LEU A 113 0.88 -1.07 1.38
N THR A 114 0.29 -1.53 2.47
CA THR A 114 -0.94 -0.96 3.02
C THR A 114 -0.63 -0.19 4.30
N LEU A 115 -1.04 1.06 4.34
CA LEU A 115 -0.96 1.93 5.51
C LEU A 115 -2.37 2.32 5.95
N LYS A 116 -2.74 2.00 7.18
CA LYS A 116 -4.00 2.41 7.79
C LYS A 116 -3.73 3.39 8.92
N SER A 117 -4.22 4.62 8.80
CA SER A 117 -4.01 5.66 9.80
C SER A 117 -4.67 5.31 11.14
N GLN A 118 -4.08 5.79 12.25
CA GLN A 118 -4.61 5.61 13.61
C GLN A 118 -5.48 6.78 14.06
N GLU A 119 -6.10 7.48 13.14
CA GLU A 119 -7.05 8.54 13.44
C GLU A 119 -8.42 7.99 13.87
N ALA A 120 -9.29 8.85 14.43
CA ALA A 120 -10.65 8.47 14.85
C ALA A 120 -11.51 7.96 13.66
N ALA A 121 -11.28 8.50 12.46
CA ALA A 121 -11.78 7.97 11.20
C ALA A 121 -10.58 7.45 10.38
N PRO A 122 -10.22 6.17 10.51
CA PRO A 122 -9.05 5.63 9.85
C PRO A 122 -9.17 5.67 8.33
N VAL A 123 -8.10 6.10 7.66
CA VAL A 123 -7.98 6.10 6.20
C VAL A 123 -6.99 5.00 5.79
N THR A 124 -7.31 4.27 4.75
CA THR A 124 -6.46 3.21 4.20
C THR A 124 -5.80 3.65 2.92
N TYR A 125 -4.49 3.67 2.91
CA TYR A 125 -3.65 4.00 1.77
C TYR A 125 -3.02 2.72 1.22
N VAL A 126 -3.10 2.50 -0.08
CA VAL A 126 -2.46 1.36 -0.75
C VAL A 126 -1.43 1.89 -1.74
N TYR A 127 -0.23 1.35 -1.62
CA TYR A 127 0.90 1.65 -2.50
C TYR A 127 1.32 0.38 -3.24
N GLU A 128 1.88 0.55 -4.42
CA GLU A 128 2.53 -0.50 -5.19
C GLU A 128 4.05 -0.29 -5.23
N ALA A 129 4.81 -1.39 -5.20
CA ALA A 129 6.25 -1.35 -5.38
C ALA A 129 6.58 -0.80 -6.77
N CYS A 130 7.53 0.13 -6.82
CA CYS A 130 7.93 0.78 -8.07
C CYS A 130 9.42 1.12 -8.07
N THR A 131 9.89 1.74 -9.14
CA THR A 131 11.10 2.56 -9.16
C THR A 131 10.68 4.01 -9.33
N ILE A 132 11.14 4.89 -8.43
CA ILE A 132 10.82 6.32 -8.51
C ILE A 132 11.52 6.90 -9.75
N PRO A 133 10.79 7.54 -10.68
CA PRO A 133 11.41 8.13 -11.86
C PRO A 133 12.44 9.22 -11.51
N GLU A 134 13.57 9.23 -12.21
CA GLU A 134 14.67 10.18 -11.96
C GLU A 134 14.21 11.64 -12.09
N ASN A 135 13.36 11.93 -13.08
CA ASN A 135 12.80 13.28 -13.26
C ASN A 135 11.94 13.73 -12.07
N VAL A 136 11.29 12.83 -11.33
CA VAL A 136 10.54 13.16 -10.10
C VAL A 136 11.51 13.62 -9.01
N MET A 137 12.62 12.90 -8.86
CA MET A 137 13.63 13.22 -7.86
C MET A 137 14.32 14.55 -8.17
N GLU A 138 14.65 14.80 -9.45
CA GLU A 138 15.27 16.04 -9.89
C GLU A 138 14.35 17.26 -9.72
N GLU A 139 13.08 17.14 -10.15
CA GLU A 139 12.08 18.19 -10.03
C GLU A 139 11.83 18.56 -8.56
N ALA A 140 11.63 17.55 -7.71
CA ALA A 140 11.35 17.75 -6.29
C ALA A 140 12.53 18.39 -5.53
N THR A 141 13.77 18.08 -5.90
CA THR A 141 14.95 18.70 -5.30
C THR A 141 14.99 20.21 -5.57
N ALA A 142 14.57 20.66 -6.75
CA ALA A 142 14.50 22.08 -7.11
C ALA A 142 13.38 22.84 -6.36
N THR A 143 12.39 22.14 -5.83
CA THR A 143 11.15 22.73 -5.30
C THR A 143 11.11 22.83 -3.77
N ARG A 144 12.20 22.55 -3.06
CA ARG A 144 12.30 22.54 -1.57
C ARG A 144 11.85 23.84 -0.87
N SER A 145 11.62 24.92 -1.59
CA SER A 145 11.21 26.21 -1.04
C SER A 145 9.70 26.47 -1.04
N ILE A 146 8.88 25.50 -1.44
CA ILE A 146 7.41 25.63 -1.49
C ILE A 146 6.84 25.10 -0.17
N GLU A 147 6.14 25.95 0.57
CA GLU A 147 5.43 25.60 1.78
C GLU A 147 4.14 24.82 1.42
N VAL A 148 4.20 23.51 1.36
CA VAL A 148 3.08 22.60 1.12
C VAL A 148 3.00 21.62 2.30
N VAL A 149 1.79 21.29 2.73
CA VAL A 149 1.59 20.33 3.83
C VAL A 149 2.02 18.93 3.42
N PRO A 150 2.87 18.25 4.22
CA PRO A 150 3.26 16.88 3.96
C PRO A 150 2.06 15.92 3.96
N PHE A 151 2.15 14.86 3.18
CA PHE A 151 1.09 13.86 3.02
C PHE A 151 0.97 12.92 4.23
N LEU A 152 2.09 12.53 4.86
CA LEU A 152 2.15 11.65 6.04
C LEU A 152 1.97 12.40 7.35
#